data_949c6f9c32bcac41632b8184e6b78c2c
#
_entry.id   949c6f9c32bcac41632b8184e6b78c2c
#
_cell.length_a   1.000
_cell.length_b   1.000
_cell.length_c   1.000
_cell.angle_alpha   90.00
_cell.angle_beta   90.00
_cell.angle_gamma   90.00
#
_symmetry.space_group_name_H-M   'P 1'
#
loop_
_entity.id
_entity.type
_entity.pdbx_description
1 polymer ?
#
loop_
_entity_poly.entity_id
_entity_poly.type
_entity_poly.pdbx_seq_one_letter_code
_entity_poly.pdbx_strand_id
1 'polypeptide(L)'
;MFKRLFKSSKANYKVSVPSLGAELEVPHDSTILEWALGKGVAFPHSCRVGTCATCKCRLVSGKVYELSDKAYVLSAEELSRGFILACQSLPRSDLELEVPNPPSELERLPVVQRAGTITGLERLTHDIVELEVTIDEPVVYRAGQYCEIYVPGVITDEIRESRSYSFASAPGNQPASVVRFHIRHVPGGTFTTWLHSNARVGQRLEGHGPYGDFWLRPATAPILAIAGGSGMAPIKALLEQALEDGVERDVVYFFGARRREDLYCLEDMERLKKAWTGRFEFVPVLSGEPEDSDWQGARGFVSVHMGEVLGDRLRDYHVYMCGPPPMIESAERIVQQAGIAPANVHFDKFYDRSHTQQRG
;
A
#
# COMPACT_ATOMS: atom_id res chain seq x y z
N MET A 1 -35.14 -10.16 -40.92
CA MET A 1 -34.45 -11.45 -40.78
C MET A 1 -32.97 -11.18 -40.73
N PHE A 2 -32.33 -11.33 -39.59
CA PHE A 2 -30.93 -11.56 -39.22
C PHE A 2 -30.70 -11.04 -37.83
N LYS A 3 -31.21 -11.80 -36.82
CA LYS A 3 -30.67 -11.74 -35.46
C LYS A 3 -29.34 -12.47 -35.49
N ARG A 4 -28.20 -11.75 -35.54
CA ARG A 4 -26.90 -12.31 -35.21
C ARG A 4 -26.84 -12.44 -33.70
N LEU A 5 -27.04 -13.65 -33.23
CA LEU A 5 -26.63 -14.11 -31.90
C LEU A 5 -25.10 -14.05 -31.82
N PHE A 6 -24.56 -12.98 -31.22
CA PHE A 6 -23.23 -13.05 -30.67
C PHE A 6 -23.34 -13.77 -29.32
N LYS A 7 -23.18 -15.11 -29.31
CA LYS A 7 -22.73 -15.83 -28.16
C LYS A 7 -21.29 -15.33 -27.90
N SER A 8 -21.10 -14.46 -26.93
CA SER A 8 -19.80 -14.19 -26.37
C SER A 8 -19.34 -15.47 -25.70
N SER A 9 -18.54 -16.28 -26.39
CA SER A 9 -17.72 -17.29 -25.73
C SER A 9 -16.76 -16.51 -24.84
N LYS A 10 -16.84 -16.68 -23.52
CA LYS A 10 -15.84 -16.16 -22.58
C LYS A 10 -14.50 -16.80 -23.00
N ALA A 11 -13.69 -16.07 -23.74
CA ALA A 11 -12.39 -16.54 -24.19
C ALA A 11 -11.39 -16.33 -23.04
N ASN A 12 -10.70 -17.40 -22.66
CA ASN A 12 -9.51 -17.29 -21.82
C ASN A 12 -8.32 -17.22 -22.76
N TYR A 13 -7.31 -16.45 -22.36
CA TYR A 13 -6.05 -16.32 -23.08
C TYR A 13 -4.91 -16.85 -22.26
N LYS A 14 -3.96 -17.51 -22.94
CA LYS A 14 -2.73 -17.93 -22.31
C LYS A 14 -1.84 -16.73 -22.03
N VAL A 15 -1.39 -16.58 -20.80
CA VAL A 15 -0.47 -15.53 -20.35
C VAL A 15 0.77 -16.20 -19.77
N SER A 16 1.88 -16.14 -20.50
CA SER A 16 3.17 -16.65 -20.07
C SER A 16 3.99 -15.53 -19.43
N VAL A 17 4.52 -15.77 -18.23
CA VAL A 17 5.40 -14.87 -17.51
C VAL A 17 6.66 -15.64 -17.07
N PRO A 18 7.62 -15.91 -18.00
CA PRO A 18 8.78 -16.75 -17.70
C PRO A 18 9.62 -16.26 -16.53
N SER A 19 9.75 -14.94 -16.36
CA SER A 19 10.47 -14.31 -15.24
C SER A 19 9.87 -14.62 -13.86
N LEU A 20 8.61 -15.05 -13.79
CA LEU A 20 7.93 -15.51 -12.57
C LEU A 20 7.71 -17.03 -12.56
N GLY A 21 8.13 -17.75 -13.59
CA GLY A 21 7.86 -19.17 -13.75
C GLY A 21 6.37 -19.50 -13.88
N ALA A 22 5.57 -18.58 -14.43
CA ALA A 22 4.12 -18.69 -14.44
C ALA A 22 3.55 -18.81 -15.86
N GLU A 23 2.59 -19.76 -16.02
CA GLU A 23 1.69 -19.84 -17.15
C GLU A 23 0.24 -19.84 -16.64
N LEU A 24 -0.56 -18.94 -17.14
CA LEU A 24 -1.93 -18.67 -16.68
C LEU A 24 -2.92 -18.74 -17.84
N GLU A 25 -4.15 -19.14 -17.56
CA GLU A 25 -5.30 -18.93 -18.44
C GLU A 25 -6.17 -17.79 -17.88
N VAL A 26 -5.99 -16.59 -18.41
CA VAL A 26 -6.64 -15.37 -17.91
C VAL A 26 -7.91 -15.08 -18.70
N PRO A 27 -9.07 -14.92 -18.04
CA PRO A 27 -10.31 -14.50 -18.70
C PRO A 27 -10.16 -13.12 -19.35
N HIS A 28 -10.84 -12.92 -20.47
CA HIS A 28 -10.81 -11.67 -21.23
C HIS A 28 -11.33 -10.44 -20.48
N ASP A 29 -12.10 -10.64 -19.41
CA ASP A 29 -12.76 -9.64 -18.56
C ASP A 29 -12.05 -9.44 -17.20
N SER A 30 -10.97 -10.16 -16.95
CA SER A 30 -10.16 -10.02 -15.72
C SER A 30 -8.80 -9.37 -16.02
N THR A 31 -8.30 -8.54 -15.10
CA THR A 31 -6.94 -8.00 -15.25
C THR A 31 -5.90 -9.11 -15.07
N ILE A 32 -4.77 -8.94 -15.74
CA ILE A 32 -3.65 -9.88 -15.65
C ILE A 32 -3.19 -10.02 -14.20
N LEU A 33 -3.06 -8.90 -13.49
CA LEU A 33 -2.61 -8.89 -12.10
C LEU A 33 -3.59 -9.62 -11.17
N GLU A 34 -4.88 -9.28 -11.24
CA GLU A 34 -5.90 -9.88 -10.38
C GLU A 34 -5.93 -11.40 -10.51
N TRP A 35 -5.90 -11.89 -11.75
CA TRP A 35 -5.91 -13.31 -12.02
C TRP A 35 -4.62 -14.00 -11.56
N ALA A 36 -3.45 -13.37 -11.80
CA ALA A 36 -2.15 -13.89 -11.36
C ALA A 36 -2.10 -14.05 -9.82
N LEU A 37 -2.54 -13.03 -9.08
CA LEU A 37 -2.59 -13.07 -7.62
C LEU A 37 -3.56 -14.14 -7.12
N GLY A 38 -4.74 -14.25 -7.74
CA GLY A 38 -5.73 -15.30 -7.43
C GLY A 38 -5.24 -16.72 -7.66
N LYS A 39 -4.19 -16.91 -8.48
CA LYS A 39 -3.50 -18.18 -8.71
C LYS A 39 -2.22 -18.35 -7.90
N GLY A 40 -1.95 -17.44 -6.95
CA GLY A 40 -0.78 -17.48 -6.08
C GLY A 40 0.53 -17.09 -6.77
N VAL A 41 0.47 -16.45 -7.95
CA VAL A 41 1.66 -15.93 -8.62
C VAL A 41 2.09 -14.64 -7.93
N ALA A 42 3.33 -14.60 -7.43
CA ALA A 42 3.91 -13.43 -6.77
C ALA A 42 4.26 -12.33 -7.80
N PHE A 43 3.25 -11.74 -8.43
CA PHE A 43 3.42 -10.63 -9.34
C PHE A 43 3.70 -9.35 -8.55
N PRO A 44 4.76 -8.55 -8.84
CA PRO A 44 5.02 -7.30 -8.14
C PRO A 44 3.82 -6.35 -8.23
N HIS A 45 3.34 -5.83 -7.10
CA HIS A 45 2.20 -4.92 -7.09
C HIS A 45 2.13 -4.12 -5.78
N SER A 46 1.41 -2.99 -5.83
CA SER A 46 1.05 -2.19 -4.67
C SER A 46 -0.37 -1.65 -4.83
N CYS A 47 -0.58 -0.50 -5.45
CA CYS A 47 -1.88 0.21 -5.48
C CYS A 47 -3.03 -0.54 -6.17
N ARG A 48 -2.76 -1.43 -7.12
CA ARG A 48 -3.71 -2.19 -7.97
C ARG A 48 -4.70 -1.33 -8.80
N VAL A 49 -4.51 -0.01 -8.78
CA VAL A 49 -5.37 0.98 -9.47
C VAL A 49 -4.63 1.78 -10.55
N GLY A 50 -3.43 1.34 -10.93
CA GLY A 50 -2.70 1.90 -12.07
C GLY A 50 -1.92 3.18 -11.78
N THR A 51 -1.52 3.47 -10.53
CA THR A 51 -0.92 4.75 -10.15
C THR A 51 0.50 4.67 -9.58
N CYS A 52 1.01 3.46 -9.24
CA CYS A 52 2.31 3.30 -8.58
C CYS A 52 3.39 2.66 -9.45
N ALA A 53 3.05 2.17 -10.65
CA ALA A 53 3.94 1.44 -11.56
C ALA A 53 4.57 0.15 -11.01
N THR A 54 4.28 -0.30 -9.80
CA THR A 54 4.89 -1.51 -9.21
C THR A 54 4.57 -2.76 -10.02
N CYS A 55 3.36 -2.83 -10.62
CA CYS A 55 2.94 -3.95 -11.47
C CYS A 55 3.33 -3.78 -12.95
N LYS A 56 4.28 -2.91 -13.26
CA LYS A 56 4.74 -2.74 -14.64
C LYS A 56 5.44 -3.99 -15.15
N CYS A 57 5.09 -4.38 -16.35
CA CYS A 57 5.72 -5.47 -17.08
C CYS A 57 5.84 -5.11 -18.55
N ARG A 58 6.78 -5.70 -19.25
CA ARG A 58 6.93 -5.49 -20.68
C ARG A 58 6.08 -6.51 -21.44
N LEU A 59 5.23 -6.02 -22.34
CA LEU A 59 4.49 -6.85 -23.28
C LEU A 59 5.44 -7.28 -24.40
N VAL A 60 5.90 -8.52 -24.36
CA VAL A 60 6.82 -9.11 -25.34
C VAL A 60 6.05 -9.48 -26.60
N SER A 61 4.90 -10.13 -26.42
CA SER A 61 4.00 -10.49 -27.54
C SER A 61 2.54 -10.48 -27.12
N GLY A 62 1.67 -10.32 -28.10
CA GLY A 62 0.22 -10.33 -27.95
C GLY A 62 -0.42 -8.93 -27.91
N LYS A 63 -1.68 -8.87 -27.45
CA LYS A 63 -2.47 -7.64 -27.38
C LYS A 63 -3.23 -7.57 -26.06
N VAL A 64 -3.30 -6.37 -25.49
CA VAL A 64 -4.09 -6.06 -24.29
C VAL A 64 -5.06 -4.91 -24.57
N TYR A 65 -6.12 -4.86 -23.77
CA TYR A 65 -6.97 -3.67 -23.63
C TYR A 65 -6.62 -3.01 -22.29
N GLU A 66 -6.30 -1.73 -22.32
CA GLU A 66 -5.89 -0.97 -21.14
C GLU A 66 -7.09 -0.22 -20.57
N LEU A 67 -7.32 -0.37 -19.25
CA LEU A 67 -8.44 0.25 -18.54
C LEU A 67 -8.20 1.74 -18.24
N SER A 68 -6.94 2.15 -18.20
CA SER A 68 -6.52 3.54 -17.93
C SER A 68 -5.34 3.93 -18.81
N ASP A 69 -5.15 5.24 -18.99
CA ASP A 69 -3.97 5.75 -19.70
C ASP A 69 -2.72 5.60 -18.81
N LYS A 70 -1.82 4.73 -19.24
CA LYS A 70 -0.55 4.45 -18.55
C LYS A 70 0.51 5.55 -18.71
N ALA A 71 0.31 6.51 -19.63
CA ALA A 71 1.25 7.60 -19.88
C ALA A 71 1.39 8.55 -18.68
N TYR A 72 0.42 8.53 -17.75
CA TYR A 72 0.52 9.28 -16.48
C TYR A 72 1.49 8.67 -15.46
N VAL A 73 1.91 7.43 -15.68
CA VAL A 73 2.66 6.65 -14.67
C VAL A 73 3.96 6.09 -15.23
N LEU A 74 3.97 5.73 -16.52
CA LEU A 74 5.14 5.20 -17.21
C LEU A 74 5.86 6.31 -17.97
N SER A 75 7.18 6.27 -17.97
CA SER A 75 8.01 7.20 -18.75
C SER A 75 7.85 6.99 -20.26
N ALA A 76 8.20 7.99 -21.06
CA ALA A 76 8.20 7.88 -22.52
C ALA A 76 9.09 6.74 -23.02
N GLU A 77 10.22 6.49 -22.36
CA GLU A 77 11.10 5.35 -22.66
C GLU A 77 10.40 4.02 -22.39
N GLU A 78 9.77 3.85 -21.22
CA GLU A 78 9.03 2.62 -20.88
C GLU A 78 7.88 2.39 -21.87
N LEU A 79 7.14 3.44 -22.22
CA LEU A 79 6.07 3.35 -23.21
C LEU A 79 6.59 2.86 -24.58
N SER A 80 7.73 3.42 -25.03
CA SER A 80 8.36 3.03 -26.30
C SER A 80 8.89 1.60 -26.30
N ARG A 81 9.23 1.06 -25.13
CA ARG A 81 9.69 -0.33 -24.91
C ARG A 81 8.55 -1.32 -24.71
N GLY A 82 7.30 -0.88 -24.77
CA GLY A 82 6.12 -1.73 -24.66
C GLY A 82 5.75 -2.11 -23.23
N PHE A 83 6.10 -1.29 -22.24
CA PHE A 83 5.63 -1.52 -20.87
C PHE A 83 4.13 -1.25 -20.72
N ILE A 84 3.49 -2.09 -19.91
CA ILE A 84 2.09 -2.03 -19.53
C ILE A 84 1.96 -2.13 -18.00
N LEU A 85 0.79 -1.82 -17.47
CA LEU A 85 0.45 -2.03 -16.06
C LEU A 85 -0.46 -3.26 -15.95
N ALA A 86 0.03 -4.34 -15.35
CA ALA A 86 -0.72 -5.60 -15.26
C ALA A 86 -2.08 -5.46 -14.54
N CYS A 87 -2.20 -4.51 -13.59
CA CYS A 87 -3.45 -4.21 -12.89
C CYS A 87 -4.47 -3.43 -13.74
N GLN A 88 -4.07 -2.90 -14.90
CA GLN A 88 -4.91 -2.11 -15.81
C GLN A 88 -4.98 -2.74 -17.19
N SER A 89 -4.52 -3.97 -17.37
CA SER A 89 -4.46 -4.63 -18.66
C SER A 89 -5.31 -5.90 -18.67
N LEU A 90 -6.27 -5.95 -19.60
CA LEU A 90 -7.10 -7.12 -19.90
C LEU A 90 -6.53 -7.82 -21.15
N PRO A 91 -6.36 -9.15 -21.17
CA PRO A 91 -5.84 -9.85 -22.35
C PRO A 91 -6.84 -9.78 -23.50
N ARG A 92 -6.31 -9.69 -24.73
CA ARG A 92 -7.08 -9.71 -25.99
C ARG A 92 -6.51 -10.72 -26.99
N SER A 93 -5.44 -11.37 -26.64
CA SER A 93 -4.83 -12.52 -27.30
C SER A 93 -3.98 -13.28 -26.28
N ASP A 94 -3.37 -14.40 -26.68
CA ASP A 94 -2.29 -15.00 -25.92
C ASP A 94 -1.15 -13.96 -25.73
N LEU A 95 -0.53 -13.93 -24.54
CA LEU A 95 0.46 -12.95 -24.14
C LEU A 95 1.75 -13.61 -23.67
N GLU A 96 2.85 -12.94 -23.95
CA GLU A 96 4.14 -13.16 -23.28
C GLU A 96 4.57 -11.88 -22.58
N LEU A 97 4.83 -11.96 -21.29
CA LEU A 97 5.16 -10.83 -20.42
C LEU A 97 6.53 -11.04 -19.77
N GLU A 98 7.27 -9.94 -19.65
CA GLU A 98 8.52 -9.89 -18.88
C GLU A 98 8.36 -8.94 -17.70
N VAL A 99 8.57 -9.44 -16.49
CA VAL A 99 8.66 -8.64 -15.27
C VAL A 99 10.13 -8.31 -15.05
N PRO A 100 10.54 -7.02 -15.08
CA PRO A 100 11.96 -6.65 -15.09
C PRO A 100 12.69 -6.96 -13.79
N ASN A 101 11.99 -6.90 -12.65
CA ASN A 101 12.56 -7.18 -11.33
C ASN A 101 11.63 -8.16 -10.60
N PRO A 102 11.65 -9.45 -10.95
CA PRO A 102 10.82 -10.43 -10.29
C PRO A 102 11.28 -10.58 -8.82
N PRO A 103 10.34 -10.70 -7.86
CA PRO A 103 10.71 -10.99 -6.48
C PRO A 103 11.43 -12.33 -6.41
N SER A 104 12.46 -12.43 -5.59
CA SER A 104 13.13 -13.71 -5.33
C SER A 104 12.17 -14.72 -4.68
N GLU A 105 12.45 -16.02 -4.77
CA GLU A 105 11.61 -17.04 -4.12
C GLU A 105 11.53 -16.84 -2.59
N LEU A 106 12.62 -16.36 -1.98
CA LEU A 106 12.69 -16.03 -0.55
C LEU A 106 11.82 -14.82 -0.17
N GLU A 107 11.47 -13.96 -1.13
CA GLU A 107 10.63 -12.79 -0.93
C GLU A 107 9.14 -13.06 -1.14
N ARG A 108 8.79 -14.25 -1.65
CA ARG A 108 7.41 -14.63 -1.94
C ARG A 108 6.73 -15.17 -0.69
N LEU A 109 5.73 -14.45 -0.20
CA LEU A 109 4.83 -14.97 0.82
C LEU A 109 3.54 -15.46 0.16
N PRO A 110 3.00 -16.62 0.59
CA PRO A 110 1.76 -17.13 0.02
C PRO A 110 0.60 -16.20 0.39
N VAL A 111 -0.22 -15.86 -0.60
CA VAL A 111 -1.50 -15.20 -0.36
C VAL A 111 -2.47 -16.25 0.16
N VAL A 112 -2.99 -16.03 1.35
CA VAL A 112 -3.92 -16.95 2.02
C VAL A 112 -5.20 -16.25 2.42
N GLN A 113 -6.32 -16.95 2.34
CA GLN A 113 -7.58 -16.48 2.93
C GLN A 113 -7.59 -16.85 4.41
N ARG A 114 -7.97 -15.91 5.26
CA ARG A 114 -8.08 -16.08 6.70
C ARG A 114 -9.40 -15.50 7.20
N ALA A 115 -9.95 -16.17 8.21
CA ALA A 115 -11.04 -15.67 9.01
C ALA A 115 -10.55 -15.35 10.42
N GLY A 116 -11.23 -14.45 11.09
CA GLY A 116 -10.88 -14.05 12.44
C GLY A 116 -12.04 -13.38 13.16
N THR A 117 -11.83 -13.07 14.40
CA THR A 117 -12.79 -12.40 15.28
C THR A 117 -12.25 -11.02 15.67
N ILE A 118 -13.08 -10.00 15.60
CA ILE A 118 -12.74 -8.66 16.13
C ILE A 118 -12.54 -8.77 17.63
N THR A 119 -11.32 -8.48 18.10
CA THR A 119 -10.97 -8.51 19.53
C THR A 119 -10.78 -7.12 20.11
N GLY A 120 -10.56 -6.10 19.26
CA GLY A 120 -10.42 -4.71 19.69
C GLY A 120 -10.97 -3.74 18.64
N LEU A 121 -11.55 -2.64 19.15
CA LEU A 121 -11.98 -1.47 18.38
C LEU A 121 -11.67 -0.25 19.23
N GLU A 122 -10.58 0.44 18.90
CA GLU A 122 -10.12 1.63 19.62
C GLU A 122 -10.20 2.85 18.71
N ARG A 123 -10.79 3.93 19.21
CA ARG A 123 -10.83 5.21 18.48
C ARG A 123 -9.53 5.97 18.73
N LEU A 124 -8.67 6.04 17.73
CA LEU A 124 -7.37 6.74 17.79
C LEU A 124 -7.52 8.25 17.55
N THR A 125 -8.39 8.66 16.62
CA THR A 125 -8.75 10.05 16.36
C THR A 125 -10.25 10.18 16.11
N HIS A 126 -10.73 11.38 15.77
CA HIS A 126 -12.14 11.56 15.42
C HIS A 126 -12.57 10.72 14.19
N ASP A 127 -11.64 10.38 13.28
CA ASP A 127 -11.92 9.69 12.03
C ASP A 127 -11.07 8.41 11.80
N ILE A 128 -10.19 8.02 12.75
CA ILE A 128 -9.39 6.79 12.66
C ILE A 128 -9.72 5.85 13.82
N VAL A 129 -9.96 4.59 13.48
CA VAL A 129 -10.16 3.48 14.42
C VAL A 129 -9.04 2.46 14.23
N GLU A 130 -8.44 1.99 15.33
CA GLU A 130 -7.67 0.74 15.31
C GLU A 130 -8.64 -0.43 15.38
N LEU A 131 -8.56 -1.30 14.39
CA LEU A 131 -9.25 -2.59 14.33
C LEU A 131 -8.24 -3.67 14.69
N GLU A 132 -8.49 -4.40 15.77
CA GLU A 132 -7.73 -5.60 16.14
C GLU A 132 -8.54 -6.85 15.82
N VAL A 133 -7.90 -7.80 15.16
CA VAL A 133 -8.51 -9.08 14.78
C VAL A 133 -7.61 -10.23 15.23
N THR A 134 -8.15 -11.13 16.04
CA THR A 134 -7.54 -12.45 16.30
C THR A 134 -7.97 -13.40 15.20
N ILE A 135 -6.99 -13.91 14.44
CA ILE A 135 -7.20 -14.79 13.29
C ILE A 135 -7.14 -16.25 13.70
N ASP A 136 -7.97 -17.09 13.06
CA ASP A 136 -8.13 -18.50 13.42
C ASP A 136 -6.87 -19.32 13.15
N GLU A 137 -6.19 -19.01 12.04
CA GLU A 137 -4.93 -19.62 11.66
C GLU A 137 -3.88 -18.53 11.44
N PRO A 138 -2.71 -18.59 12.08
CA PRO A 138 -1.68 -17.57 11.97
C PRO A 138 -1.27 -17.25 10.52
N VAL A 139 -0.90 -16.01 10.27
CA VAL A 139 -0.43 -15.52 8.97
C VAL A 139 0.99 -15.00 9.05
N VAL A 140 1.77 -15.26 8.00
CA VAL A 140 3.09 -14.66 7.80
C VAL A 140 2.93 -13.47 6.88
N TYR A 141 3.40 -12.31 7.29
CA TYR A 141 3.46 -11.10 6.47
C TYR A 141 4.73 -10.31 6.80
N ARG A 142 5.07 -9.33 5.96
CA ARG A 142 6.12 -8.36 6.24
C ARG A 142 5.50 -7.05 6.69
N ALA A 143 6.12 -6.40 7.65
CA ALA A 143 5.75 -5.05 8.04
C ALA A 143 5.75 -4.12 6.82
N GLY A 144 4.65 -3.36 6.65
CA GLY A 144 4.40 -2.52 5.49
C GLY A 144 3.48 -3.15 4.43
N GLN A 145 3.28 -4.47 4.43
CA GLN A 145 2.30 -5.14 3.57
C GLN A 145 0.86 -4.87 4.03
N TYR A 146 -0.11 -5.24 3.20
CA TYR A 146 -1.55 -5.09 3.45
C TYR A 146 -2.31 -6.39 3.18
N CYS A 147 -3.54 -6.47 3.66
CA CYS A 147 -4.51 -7.48 3.23
C CYS A 147 -5.78 -6.81 2.69
N GLU A 148 -6.61 -7.59 2.02
CA GLU A 148 -7.96 -7.20 1.66
C GLU A 148 -8.94 -7.80 2.66
N ILE A 149 -9.78 -6.96 3.26
CA ILE A 149 -10.84 -7.38 4.18
C ILE A 149 -12.16 -7.30 3.43
N TYR A 150 -12.93 -8.38 3.45
CA TYR A 150 -14.25 -8.44 2.85
C TYR A 150 -15.25 -7.59 3.63
N VAL A 151 -16.09 -6.86 2.88
CA VAL A 151 -17.15 -6.04 3.48
C VAL A 151 -18.25 -6.96 4.00
N PRO A 152 -18.56 -6.96 5.31
CA PRO A 152 -19.58 -7.82 5.86
C PRO A 152 -20.97 -7.57 5.27
N GLY A 153 -21.62 -8.65 4.83
CA GLY A 153 -22.99 -8.60 4.30
C GLY A 153 -23.15 -8.02 2.89
N VAL A 154 -22.05 -7.67 2.21
CA VAL A 154 -22.09 -7.16 0.83
C VAL A 154 -21.63 -8.24 -0.14
N ILE A 155 -22.58 -8.81 -0.86
CA ILE A 155 -22.35 -9.75 -1.96
C ILE A 155 -23.12 -9.21 -3.17
N THR A 156 -22.41 -8.84 -4.23
CA THR A 156 -23.00 -8.39 -5.51
C THR A 156 -22.57 -9.35 -6.60
N ASP A 157 -23.53 -9.92 -7.35
CA ASP A 157 -23.29 -10.79 -8.50
C ASP A 157 -22.25 -11.90 -8.25
N GLU A 158 -22.34 -12.56 -7.07
CA GLU A 158 -21.39 -13.58 -6.59
C GLU A 158 -19.98 -13.03 -6.24
N ILE A 159 -19.77 -11.71 -6.34
CA ILE A 159 -18.49 -11.05 -5.99
C ILE A 159 -18.60 -10.49 -4.57
N ARG A 160 -17.63 -10.83 -3.73
CA ARG A 160 -17.49 -10.25 -2.39
C ARG A 160 -16.67 -8.96 -2.48
N GLU A 161 -17.28 -7.85 -2.12
CA GLU A 161 -16.57 -6.56 -2.06
C GLU A 161 -15.50 -6.59 -0.96
N SER A 162 -14.29 -6.16 -1.27
CA SER A 162 -13.17 -6.06 -0.31
C SER A 162 -12.54 -4.67 -0.31
N ARG A 163 -11.78 -4.39 0.74
CA ARG A 163 -10.96 -3.17 0.85
C ARG A 163 -9.59 -3.50 1.40
N SER A 164 -8.58 -2.81 0.87
CA SER A 164 -7.18 -2.98 1.25
C SER A 164 -6.85 -2.17 2.49
N TYR A 165 -6.21 -2.81 3.48
CA TYR A 165 -5.73 -2.18 4.70
C TYR A 165 -4.34 -2.70 5.04
N SER A 166 -3.40 -1.77 5.24
CA SER A 166 -2.03 -2.09 5.65
C SER A 166 -2.01 -2.56 7.09
N PHE A 167 -1.20 -3.58 7.38
CA PHE A 167 -0.97 -4.02 8.75
C PHE A 167 -0.35 -2.90 9.58
N ALA A 168 -0.88 -2.66 10.76
CA ALA A 168 -0.48 -1.59 11.68
C ALA A 168 0.43 -2.06 12.83
N SER A 169 0.78 -3.34 12.84
CA SER A 169 1.69 -3.95 13.83
C SER A 169 2.79 -4.72 13.12
N ALA A 170 3.96 -4.82 13.75
CA ALA A 170 5.00 -5.75 13.32
C ALA A 170 4.48 -7.20 13.41
N PRO A 171 4.81 -8.08 12.44
CA PRO A 171 4.46 -9.50 12.53
C PRO A 171 5.26 -10.23 13.61
N GLY A 172 6.43 -9.69 14.01
CA GLY A 172 7.38 -10.37 14.86
C GLY A 172 8.11 -11.51 14.14
N ASN A 173 8.80 -12.35 14.92
CA ASN A 173 9.59 -13.47 14.41
C ASN A 173 8.78 -14.78 14.28
N GLN A 174 7.48 -14.76 14.53
CA GLN A 174 6.56 -15.89 14.44
C GLN A 174 5.33 -15.49 13.62
N PRO A 175 4.63 -16.47 13.01
CA PRO A 175 3.37 -16.17 12.35
C PRO A 175 2.40 -15.47 13.28
N ALA A 176 1.83 -14.35 12.83
CA ALA A 176 0.94 -13.53 13.65
C ALA A 176 -0.43 -14.17 13.84
N SER A 177 -0.88 -14.27 15.08
CA SER A 177 -2.24 -14.69 15.45
C SER A 177 -3.17 -13.50 15.67
N VAL A 178 -2.62 -12.31 15.89
CA VAL A 178 -3.36 -11.05 16.04
C VAL A 178 -2.82 -10.06 15.04
N VAL A 179 -3.71 -9.40 14.31
CA VAL A 179 -3.38 -8.36 13.34
C VAL A 179 -4.12 -7.07 13.66
N ARG A 180 -3.50 -5.94 13.40
CA ARG A 180 -4.07 -4.60 13.64
C ARG A 180 -4.07 -3.78 12.38
N PHE A 181 -5.06 -2.88 12.28
CA PHE A 181 -5.25 -1.97 11.15
C PHE A 181 -5.69 -0.60 11.65
N HIS A 182 -5.11 0.49 11.14
CA HIS A 182 -5.61 1.85 11.35
C HIS A 182 -6.52 2.23 10.19
N ILE A 183 -7.80 2.35 10.45
CA ILE A 183 -8.81 2.51 9.40
C ILE A 183 -9.48 3.86 9.54
N ARG A 184 -9.23 4.73 8.55
CA ARG A 184 -9.85 6.03 8.47
C ARG A 184 -11.28 5.94 7.91
N HIS A 185 -12.20 6.68 8.50
CA HIS A 185 -13.53 6.85 7.96
C HIS A 185 -13.50 7.61 6.63
N VAL A 186 -14.04 6.99 5.59
CA VAL A 186 -14.25 7.60 4.27
C VAL A 186 -15.74 7.86 4.12
N PRO A 187 -16.18 9.12 3.95
CA PRO A 187 -17.59 9.44 3.73
C PRO A 187 -18.16 8.65 2.55
N GLY A 188 -19.27 7.94 2.77
CA GLY A 188 -19.90 7.07 1.77
C GLY A 188 -19.14 5.75 1.50
N GLY A 189 -18.07 5.47 2.22
CA GLY A 189 -17.37 4.18 2.13
C GLY A 189 -18.13 3.08 2.86
N THR A 190 -18.44 1.98 2.18
CA THR A 190 -19.25 0.89 2.73
C THR A 190 -18.63 0.27 3.95
N PHE A 191 -17.39 -0.20 3.84
CA PHE A 191 -16.68 -0.85 4.96
C PHE A 191 -16.38 0.12 6.09
N THR A 192 -15.86 1.31 5.78
CA THR A 192 -15.47 2.27 6.82
C THR A 192 -16.67 2.82 7.58
N THR A 193 -17.81 3.04 6.91
CA THR A 193 -19.06 3.44 7.59
C THR A 193 -19.55 2.32 8.51
N TRP A 194 -19.55 1.06 8.02
CA TRP A 194 -19.89 -0.09 8.85
C TRP A 194 -18.96 -0.22 10.06
N LEU A 195 -17.65 -0.10 9.87
CA LEU A 195 -16.66 -0.23 10.94
C LEU A 195 -16.86 0.82 12.03
N HIS A 196 -17.01 2.09 11.64
CA HIS A 196 -17.13 3.20 12.59
C HIS A 196 -18.49 3.28 13.31
N SER A 197 -19.54 2.67 12.75
CA SER A 197 -20.90 2.80 13.29
C SER A 197 -21.48 1.47 13.85
N ASN A 198 -21.17 0.35 13.23
CA ASN A 198 -21.87 -0.90 13.47
C ASN A 198 -20.99 -2.08 13.92
N ALA A 199 -19.67 -2.00 13.72
CA ALA A 199 -18.76 -3.06 14.12
C ALA A 199 -18.76 -3.23 15.66
N ARG A 200 -18.64 -4.49 16.10
CA ARG A 200 -18.58 -4.86 17.52
C ARG A 200 -17.53 -5.93 17.73
N VAL A 201 -16.87 -5.89 18.88
CA VAL A 201 -16.03 -7.00 19.36
C VAL A 201 -16.86 -8.29 19.38
N GLY A 202 -16.25 -9.39 18.96
CA GLY A 202 -16.89 -10.70 18.79
C GLY A 202 -17.43 -10.97 17.38
N GLN A 203 -17.53 -9.98 16.50
CA GLN A 203 -17.95 -10.20 15.11
C GLN A 203 -16.85 -10.85 14.27
N ARG A 204 -17.27 -11.64 13.27
CA ARG A 204 -16.40 -12.34 12.34
C ARG A 204 -16.03 -11.43 11.16
N LEU A 205 -14.78 -11.50 10.77
CA LEU A 205 -14.24 -10.92 9.54
C LEU A 205 -13.49 -11.98 8.74
N GLU A 206 -13.45 -11.78 7.45
CA GLU A 206 -12.64 -12.56 6.54
C GLU A 206 -11.83 -11.63 5.66
N GLY A 207 -10.64 -12.08 5.28
CA GLY A 207 -9.76 -11.35 4.40
C GLY A 207 -8.79 -12.27 3.70
N HIS A 208 -8.01 -11.73 2.79
CA HIS A 208 -6.95 -12.45 2.11
C HIS A 208 -5.71 -11.55 1.91
N GLY A 209 -4.56 -12.15 1.95
CA GLY A 209 -3.25 -11.49 1.91
C GLY A 209 -2.15 -12.45 2.39
N PRO A 210 -0.92 -11.94 2.60
CA PRO A 210 -0.53 -10.54 2.43
C PRO A 210 -0.32 -10.14 0.98
N TYR A 211 -0.41 -8.83 0.72
CA TYR A 211 -0.12 -8.20 -0.55
C TYR A 211 0.85 -7.02 -0.37
N GLY A 212 1.40 -6.55 -1.48
CA GLY A 212 2.21 -5.34 -1.52
C GLY A 212 3.70 -5.59 -1.44
N ASP A 213 4.45 -4.62 -1.97
CA ASP A 213 5.92 -4.62 -2.05
C ASP A 213 6.53 -3.46 -1.22
N PHE A 214 5.79 -2.95 -0.26
CA PHE A 214 6.26 -1.93 0.67
C PHE A 214 6.78 -2.60 1.95
N TRP A 215 8.11 -2.65 2.12
CA TRP A 215 8.79 -3.20 3.29
C TRP A 215 10.22 -2.64 3.38
N LEU A 216 10.83 -2.69 4.57
CA LEU A 216 12.17 -2.14 4.78
C LEU A 216 13.24 -2.95 4.06
N ARG A 217 13.93 -2.33 3.10
CA ARG A 217 15.01 -2.98 2.34
C ARG A 217 16.30 -3.03 3.17
N PRO A 218 17.07 -4.12 3.09
CA PRO A 218 18.40 -4.19 3.70
C PRO A 218 19.31 -3.08 3.14
N ALA A 219 19.87 -2.27 4.01
CA ALA A 219 20.80 -1.20 3.66
C ALA A 219 21.47 -0.64 4.92
N THR A 220 22.51 0.14 4.73
CA THR A 220 23.18 0.92 5.80
C THR A 220 22.77 2.40 5.80
N ALA A 221 22.20 2.88 4.70
CA ALA A 221 21.74 4.26 4.57
C ALA A 221 20.67 4.61 5.62
N PRO A 222 20.60 5.85 6.13
CA PRO A 222 19.58 6.26 7.08
C PRO A 222 18.17 6.18 6.46
N ILE A 223 17.15 6.07 7.31
CA ILE A 223 15.74 5.92 6.95
C ILE A 223 15.06 7.29 7.02
N LEU A 224 14.46 7.72 5.92
CA LEU A 224 13.49 8.80 5.90
C LEU A 224 12.09 8.18 5.81
N ALA A 225 11.34 8.27 6.89
CA ALA A 225 9.95 7.84 6.92
C ALA A 225 9.01 9.05 6.80
N ILE A 226 7.95 8.93 6.01
CA ILE A 226 6.93 9.96 5.82
C ILE A 226 5.56 9.31 5.88
N ALA A 227 4.70 9.76 6.77
CA ALA A 227 3.32 9.29 6.81
C ALA A 227 2.32 10.44 6.93
N GLY A 228 1.07 10.19 6.49
CA GLY A 228 -0.04 11.09 6.69
C GLY A 228 -1.33 10.32 6.94
N GLY A 229 -2.12 10.75 7.94
CA GLY A 229 -3.35 10.07 8.33
C GLY A 229 -3.12 8.61 8.67
N SER A 230 -3.91 7.69 8.11
CA SER A 230 -3.75 6.23 8.34
C SER A 230 -2.47 5.62 7.74
N GLY A 231 -1.67 6.39 7.00
CA GLY A 231 -0.32 5.98 6.57
C GLY A 231 0.66 5.76 7.74
N MET A 232 0.33 6.21 8.94
CA MET A 232 1.01 5.82 10.18
C MET A 232 1.08 4.30 10.35
N ALA A 233 0.04 3.55 9.99
CA ALA A 233 -0.05 2.12 10.20
C ALA A 233 1.15 1.34 9.63
N PRO A 234 1.41 1.34 8.31
CA PRO A 234 2.51 0.58 7.74
C PRO A 234 3.89 1.13 8.13
N ILE A 235 4.04 2.43 8.35
CA ILE A 235 5.32 3.02 8.79
C ILE A 235 5.62 2.60 10.24
N LYS A 236 4.63 2.67 11.13
CA LYS A 236 4.78 2.19 12.52
C LYS A 236 5.17 0.71 12.54
N ALA A 237 4.44 -0.15 11.82
CA ALA A 237 4.74 -1.57 11.73
C ALA A 237 6.16 -1.83 11.21
N LEU A 238 6.60 -1.09 10.19
CA LEU A 238 7.93 -1.19 9.60
C LEU A 238 9.03 -0.82 10.61
N LEU A 239 8.85 0.26 11.37
CA LEU A 239 9.81 0.69 12.37
C LEU A 239 9.83 -0.23 13.61
N GLU A 240 8.68 -0.76 14.03
CA GLU A 240 8.60 -1.77 15.09
C GLU A 240 9.36 -3.05 14.71
N GLN A 241 9.14 -3.56 13.50
CA GLN A 241 9.87 -4.74 13.01
C GLN A 241 11.37 -4.46 12.88
N ALA A 242 11.73 -3.27 12.38
CA ALA A 242 13.14 -2.88 12.27
C ALA A 242 13.85 -2.84 13.64
N LEU A 243 13.14 -2.40 14.68
CA LEU A 243 13.65 -2.44 16.06
C LEU A 243 13.85 -3.88 16.55
N GLU A 244 12.87 -4.77 16.31
CA GLU A 244 12.95 -6.18 16.66
C GLU A 244 14.10 -6.91 15.93
N ASP A 245 14.34 -6.52 14.66
CA ASP A 245 15.42 -7.05 13.82
C ASP A 245 16.79 -6.45 14.16
N GLY A 246 16.87 -5.53 15.12
CA GLY A 246 18.12 -4.90 15.54
C GLY A 246 18.70 -3.94 14.52
N VAL A 247 17.86 -3.27 13.72
CA VAL A 247 18.32 -2.27 12.76
C VAL A 247 18.82 -1.02 13.48
N GLU A 248 20.08 -0.63 13.23
CA GLU A 248 20.75 0.51 13.90
C GLU A 248 20.80 1.78 13.03
N ARG A 249 20.11 1.79 11.87
CA ARG A 249 20.10 2.94 10.94
C ARG A 249 19.45 4.15 11.61
N ASP A 250 19.99 5.34 11.39
CA ASP A 250 19.34 6.57 11.81
C ASP A 250 17.98 6.73 11.13
N VAL A 251 17.02 7.27 11.87
CA VAL A 251 15.64 7.48 11.39
C VAL A 251 15.25 8.95 11.56
N VAL A 252 14.73 9.54 10.49
CA VAL A 252 13.95 10.77 10.56
C VAL A 252 12.54 10.45 10.07
N TYR A 253 11.53 10.65 10.91
CA TYR A 253 10.16 10.34 10.61
C TYR A 253 9.27 11.57 10.68
N PHE A 254 8.79 12.04 9.54
CA PHE A 254 7.80 13.12 9.43
C PHE A 254 6.38 12.55 9.40
N PHE A 255 5.55 13.00 10.34
CA PHE A 255 4.13 12.64 10.37
C PHE A 255 3.26 13.86 10.09
N GLY A 256 2.61 13.88 8.93
CA GLY A 256 1.69 14.93 8.51
C GLY A 256 0.28 14.70 9.05
N ALA A 257 -0.21 15.67 9.80
CA ALA A 257 -1.59 15.76 10.27
C ALA A 257 -2.18 17.13 9.94
N ARG A 258 -3.51 17.29 10.07
CA ARG A 258 -4.12 18.60 9.88
C ARG A 258 -4.00 19.45 11.14
N ARG A 259 -4.41 18.87 12.28
CA ARG A 259 -4.42 19.55 13.58
C ARG A 259 -3.85 18.62 14.65
N ARG A 260 -3.64 19.16 15.85
CA ARG A 260 -3.16 18.43 17.02
C ARG A 260 -4.06 17.23 17.36
N GLU A 261 -5.38 17.37 17.23
CA GLU A 261 -6.37 16.31 17.49
C GLU A 261 -6.27 15.11 16.53
N ASP A 262 -5.55 15.27 15.41
CA ASP A 262 -5.29 14.22 14.43
C ASP A 262 -3.99 13.47 14.71
N LEU A 263 -3.22 13.90 15.73
CA LEU A 263 -2.01 13.18 16.14
C LEU A 263 -2.38 11.98 17.01
N TYR A 264 -1.80 10.82 16.69
CA TYR A 264 -2.00 9.58 17.43
C TYR A 264 -0.73 8.71 17.39
N CYS A 265 -0.68 7.62 18.14
CA CYS A 265 0.50 6.75 18.33
C CYS A 265 1.73 7.51 18.86
N LEU A 266 1.55 8.63 19.57
CA LEU A 266 2.66 9.43 20.10
C LEU A 266 3.47 8.65 21.15
N GLU A 267 2.79 7.87 22.00
CA GLU A 267 3.44 7.00 22.99
C GLU A 267 4.26 5.88 22.31
N ASP A 268 3.77 5.34 21.19
CA ASP A 268 4.50 4.37 20.40
C ASP A 268 5.79 4.98 19.82
N MET A 269 5.71 6.21 19.31
CA MET A 269 6.88 6.92 18.79
C MET A 269 7.92 7.21 19.87
N GLU A 270 7.47 7.61 21.06
CA GLU A 270 8.38 7.79 22.20
C GLU A 270 8.99 6.47 22.67
N ARG A 271 8.24 5.36 22.64
CA ARG A 271 8.76 4.02 22.94
C ARG A 271 9.82 3.60 21.92
N LEU A 272 9.55 3.75 20.63
CA LEU A 272 10.50 3.49 19.55
C LEU A 272 11.77 4.32 19.71
N LYS A 273 11.63 5.63 19.92
CA LYS A 273 12.75 6.56 20.12
C LYS A 273 13.65 6.16 21.30
N LYS A 274 13.05 5.71 22.42
CA LYS A 274 13.82 5.28 23.61
C LYS A 274 14.55 3.95 23.41
N ALA A 275 13.96 3.06 22.60
CA ALA A 275 14.52 1.72 22.38
C ALA A 275 15.47 1.67 21.18
N TRP A 276 15.43 2.66 20.28
CA TRP A 276 16.22 2.68 19.05
C TRP A 276 17.70 2.92 19.34
N THR A 277 18.57 2.10 18.79
CA THR A 277 20.02 2.17 19.05
C THR A 277 20.67 3.35 18.30
N GLY A 278 20.20 3.67 17.08
CA GLY A 278 20.64 4.83 16.32
C GLY A 278 19.88 6.11 16.70
N ARG A 279 20.10 7.18 15.94
CA ARG A 279 19.31 8.41 16.11
C ARG A 279 17.88 8.16 15.60
N PHE A 280 16.88 8.50 16.44
CA PHE A 280 15.47 8.47 16.05
C PHE A 280 14.86 9.84 16.30
N GLU A 281 14.41 10.48 15.21
CA GLU A 281 13.78 11.79 15.25
C GLU A 281 12.35 11.69 14.68
N PHE A 282 11.35 11.95 15.51
CA PHE A 282 9.95 12.00 15.12
C PHE A 282 9.51 13.45 15.04
N VAL A 283 8.99 13.88 13.90
CA VAL A 283 8.63 15.26 13.59
C VAL A 283 7.16 15.32 13.14
N PRO A 284 6.21 15.58 14.06
CA PRO A 284 4.85 15.88 13.69
C PRO A 284 4.77 17.25 12.99
N VAL A 285 4.06 17.30 11.84
CA VAL A 285 3.89 18.52 11.04
C VAL A 285 2.41 18.79 10.85
N LEU A 286 1.91 19.95 11.29
CA LEU A 286 0.49 20.31 11.26
C LEU A 286 0.18 21.31 10.17
N SER A 287 -0.64 20.91 9.17
CA SER A 287 -0.95 21.72 8.00
C SER A 287 -2.12 22.69 8.17
N GLY A 288 -2.95 22.49 9.17
CA GLY A 288 -4.15 23.30 9.44
C GLY A 288 -4.31 23.71 10.91
N GLU A 289 -3.25 23.61 11.69
CA GLU A 289 -3.25 24.09 13.08
C GLU A 289 -3.29 25.62 13.09
N PRO A 290 -4.20 26.27 13.86
CA PRO A 290 -4.30 27.72 13.92
C PRO A 290 -2.98 28.39 14.33
N GLU A 291 -2.65 29.53 13.72
CA GLU A 291 -1.40 30.24 14.00
C GLU A 291 -1.33 30.73 15.46
N ASP A 292 -2.46 31.06 16.05
CA ASP A 292 -2.62 31.50 17.41
C ASP A 292 -2.71 30.40 18.46
N SER A 293 -2.63 29.13 18.04
CA SER A 293 -2.57 27.99 18.95
C SER A 293 -1.22 27.91 19.69
N ASP A 294 -1.21 27.23 20.84
CA ASP A 294 0.00 26.98 21.64
C ASP A 294 0.92 25.88 21.08
N TRP A 295 0.69 25.40 19.84
CA TRP A 295 1.53 24.41 19.18
C TRP A 295 2.93 24.97 18.89
N GLN A 296 3.97 24.30 19.43
CA GLN A 296 5.36 24.70 19.26
C GLN A 296 6.11 23.85 18.20
N GLY A 297 5.44 22.82 17.63
CA GLY A 297 6.04 21.96 16.60
C GLY A 297 5.95 22.56 15.19
N ALA A 298 6.34 21.76 14.21
CA ALA A 298 6.35 22.15 12.80
C ALA A 298 4.92 22.43 12.27
N ARG A 299 4.77 23.49 11.46
CA ARG A 299 3.53 23.90 10.79
C ARG A 299 3.71 23.86 9.29
N GLY A 300 2.64 23.58 8.54
CA GLY A 300 2.63 23.53 7.10
C GLY A 300 2.70 22.10 6.54
N PHE A 301 3.33 21.91 5.41
CA PHE A 301 3.38 20.61 4.74
C PHE A 301 4.69 19.86 5.00
N VAL A 302 4.60 18.55 5.19
CA VAL A 302 5.75 17.66 5.41
C VAL A 302 6.84 17.86 4.35
N SER A 303 6.44 18.01 3.08
CA SER A 303 7.39 18.18 1.97
C SER A 303 8.28 19.42 2.12
N VAL A 304 7.78 20.51 2.71
CA VAL A 304 8.56 21.72 2.98
C VAL A 304 9.59 21.44 4.08
N HIS A 305 9.13 20.94 5.22
CA HIS A 305 10.01 20.68 6.36
C HIS A 305 11.08 19.62 6.08
N MET A 306 10.75 18.60 5.28
CA MET A 306 11.74 17.60 4.85
C MET A 306 12.94 18.25 4.14
N GLY A 307 12.69 19.20 3.23
CA GLY A 307 13.75 19.93 2.55
C GLY A 307 14.56 20.84 3.50
N GLU A 308 13.88 21.54 4.41
CA GLU A 308 14.52 22.45 5.37
C GLU A 308 15.37 21.70 6.42
N VAL A 309 14.87 20.60 6.96
CA VAL A 309 15.55 19.83 8.01
C VAL A 309 16.72 19.01 7.46
N LEU A 310 16.55 18.39 6.30
CA LEU A 310 17.55 17.46 5.75
C LEU A 310 18.52 18.16 4.78
N GLY A 311 18.06 19.15 4.01
CA GLY A 311 18.89 19.86 3.04
C GLY A 311 19.64 18.91 2.11
N ASP A 312 20.95 19.13 1.93
CA ASP A 312 21.81 18.29 1.08
C ASP A 312 21.96 16.84 1.56
N ARG A 313 21.70 16.57 2.85
CA ARG A 313 21.74 15.21 3.40
C ARG A 313 20.61 14.33 2.92
N LEU A 314 19.54 14.90 2.37
CA LEU A 314 18.39 14.14 1.87
C LEU A 314 18.81 13.05 0.87
N ARG A 315 19.80 13.29 0.06
CA ARG A 315 20.33 12.35 -0.94
C ARG A 315 20.85 11.03 -0.36
N ASP A 316 21.21 10.99 0.92
CA ASP A 316 21.82 9.85 1.59
C ASP A 316 20.78 8.86 2.16
N TYR A 317 19.50 9.25 2.15
CA TYR A 317 18.43 8.48 2.78
C TYR A 317 17.79 7.45 1.85
N HIS A 318 17.37 6.33 2.42
CA HIS A 318 16.33 5.49 1.84
C HIS A 318 14.95 5.99 2.31
N VAL A 319 14.04 6.18 1.40
CA VAL A 319 12.78 6.89 1.63
C VAL A 319 11.59 5.93 1.62
N TYR A 320 10.76 6.02 2.66
CA TYR A 320 9.55 5.20 2.85
C TYR A 320 8.36 6.12 3.12
N MET A 321 7.37 6.13 2.23
CA MET A 321 6.25 7.09 2.28
C MET A 321 4.91 6.38 2.23
N CYS A 322 3.98 6.70 3.16
CA CYS A 322 2.62 6.19 3.15
C CYS A 322 1.59 7.26 3.44
N GLY A 323 0.47 7.25 2.71
CA GLY A 323 -0.66 8.14 2.98
C GLY A 323 -1.29 8.78 1.75
N PRO A 324 -1.86 9.98 1.88
CA PRO A 324 -2.61 10.63 0.82
C PRO A 324 -1.74 10.93 -0.42
N PRO A 325 -2.24 10.66 -1.64
CA PRO A 325 -1.50 10.88 -2.87
C PRO A 325 -0.89 12.27 -3.02
N PRO A 326 -1.59 13.39 -2.72
CA PRO A 326 -0.98 14.72 -2.88
C PRO A 326 0.24 14.96 -1.99
N MET A 327 0.26 14.40 -0.77
CA MET A 327 1.40 14.50 0.14
C MET A 327 2.60 13.73 -0.42
N ILE A 328 2.37 12.48 -0.84
CA ILE A 328 3.43 11.64 -1.41
C ILE A 328 3.96 12.24 -2.70
N GLU A 329 3.11 12.68 -3.62
CA GLU A 329 3.54 13.31 -4.88
C GLU A 329 4.36 14.59 -4.66
N SER A 330 4.03 15.37 -3.62
CA SER A 330 4.83 16.54 -3.25
C SER A 330 6.21 16.14 -2.69
N ALA A 331 6.27 15.11 -1.86
CA ALA A 331 7.53 14.59 -1.32
C ALA A 331 8.37 13.91 -2.41
N GLU A 332 7.78 13.12 -3.31
CA GLU A 332 8.46 12.49 -4.44
C GLU A 332 9.22 13.51 -5.31
N ARG A 333 8.60 14.67 -5.59
CA ARG A 333 9.28 15.73 -6.39
C ARG A 333 10.56 16.22 -5.72
N ILE A 334 10.55 16.40 -4.40
CA ILE A 334 11.73 16.86 -3.66
C ILE A 334 12.80 15.76 -3.61
N VAL A 335 12.38 14.52 -3.38
CA VAL A 335 13.26 13.35 -3.38
C VAL A 335 13.95 13.17 -4.73
N GLN A 336 13.22 13.34 -5.84
CA GLN A 336 13.77 13.29 -7.20
C GLN A 336 14.74 14.45 -7.46
N GLN A 337 14.41 15.67 -7.04
CA GLN A 337 15.29 16.85 -7.16
C GLN A 337 16.58 16.68 -6.36
N ALA A 338 16.54 15.99 -5.23
CA ALA A 338 17.72 15.65 -4.43
C ALA A 338 18.59 14.56 -5.08
N GLY A 339 18.14 13.92 -6.17
CA GLY A 339 18.87 12.90 -6.90
C GLY A 339 18.90 11.53 -6.24
N ILE A 340 17.94 11.21 -5.37
CA ILE A 340 17.82 9.88 -4.79
C ILE A 340 17.46 8.88 -5.89
N ALA A 341 18.19 7.76 -5.95
CA ALA A 341 17.91 6.71 -6.91
C ALA A 341 16.48 6.13 -6.71
N PRO A 342 15.71 5.90 -7.78
CA PRO A 342 14.35 5.35 -7.65
C PRO A 342 14.26 4.03 -6.88
N ALA A 343 15.32 3.22 -6.90
CA ALA A 343 15.40 1.97 -6.13
C ALA A 343 15.44 2.18 -4.61
N ASN A 344 15.74 3.39 -4.15
CA ASN A 344 15.81 3.77 -2.73
C ASN A 344 14.55 4.54 -2.28
N VAL A 345 13.52 4.63 -3.13
CA VAL A 345 12.29 5.35 -2.85
C VAL A 345 11.13 4.37 -2.91
N HIS A 346 10.48 4.17 -1.77
CA HIS A 346 9.37 3.24 -1.60
C HIS A 346 8.15 4.01 -1.11
N PHE A 347 6.99 3.76 -1.71
CA PHE A 347 5.77 4.42 -1.27
C PHE A 347 4.53 3.55 -1.46
N ASP A 348 3.51 3.83 -0.63
CA ASP A 348 2.17 3.29 -0.76
C ASP A 348 1.14 4.43 -0.67
N LYS A 349 0.50 4.75 -1.80
CA LYS A 349 -0.48 5.84 -1.91
C LYS A 349 -1.88 5.32 -1.57
N PHE A 350 -2.52 5.92 -0.58
CA PHE A 350 -3.85 5.54 -0.13
C PHE A 350 -4.93 6.29 -0.92
N TYR A 351 -5.49 5.61 -1.91
CA TYR A 351 -6.57 6.17 -2.73
C TYR A 351 -7.93 5.90 -2.10
N ASP A 352 -8.75 6.94 -2.03
CA ASP A 352 -10.17 6.83 -1.74
C ASP A 352 -11.01 7.32 -2.94
N ARG A 353 -12.34 7.20 -2.84
CA ARG A 353 -13.26 7.58 -3.93
C ARG A 353 -13.17 9.06 -4.31
N SER A 354 -12.76 9.95 -3.41
CA SER A 354 -12.62 11.38 -3.70
C SER A 354 -11.48 11.66 -4.67
N HIS A 355 -10.45 10.83 -4.66
CA HIS A 355 -9.30 10.95 -5.57
C HIS A 355 -9.59 10.41 -6.98
N THR A 356 -10.58 9.51 -7.13
CA THR A 356 -10.94 8.95 -8.44
C THR A 356 -11.97 9.81 -9.19
N GLN A 357 -12.80 10.59 -8.49
CA GLN A 357 -13.80 11.46 -9.09
C GLN A 357 -13.25 12.79 -9.67
N GLN A 358 -12.07 13.21 -9.29
CA GLN A 358 -11.44 14.44 -9.81
C GLN A 358 -10.71 14.25 -11.14
N ARG A 359 -10.72 13.04 -11.71
CA ARG A 359 -10.02 12.67 -12.95
C ARG A 359 -10.97 12.31 -14.11
N GLY A 360 -12.26 12.62 -13.97
CA GLY A 360 -13.29 12.44 -15.00
C GLY A 360 -13.59 13.73 -15.76
#